data_ef444e8386e940a80f7be4a827c35402
#
_entry.id   ef444e8386e940a80f7be4a827c35402
#
_cell.length_a   1.000
_cell.length_b   1.000
_cell.length_c   1.000
_cell.angle_alpha   90.00
_cell.angle_beta   90.00
_cell.angle_gamma   90.00
#
_symmetry.space_group_name_H-M   'P 1'
#
loop_
_entity.id
_entity.type
_entity.pdbx_description
1 polymer ?
#
loop_
_entity_poly.entity_id
_entity_poly.type
_entity_poly.pdbx_seq_one_letter_code
_entity_poly.pdbx_strand_id
1 'polypeptide(L)'
;MFFDIIASGSKGNATLVFSKNHLLMIDFGIPLKQVEEELNKFNKSIKDVELLLITHDHADHYRGLKCISPKKQCALEGTLPGSLNTVIELNTPFYLDDIKITAFRTSHDATNPCGFMIEDDEDKLVYMTDTGCYLSSNTPLIKNPTYLIIESNHDISMELKTNRPFELKQRILGDQGHLCNEDSAFAALEIIGDRTKEIILAHLSEEANTEEKAIEAYTKVFKYAHKDVNDYKLRCARQYESVIGGNYEN
;
A
#
# COMPACT_ATOMS: atom_id res chain seq x y z
N MET A 1 -0.59 9.59 -13.79
CA MET A 1 -0.03 9.27 -12.44
C MET A 1 1.03 8.19 -12.56
N PHE A 2 2.13 8.27 -11.79
CA PHE A 2 3.06 7.17 -11.55
C PHE A 2 3.46 7.11 -10.07
N PHE A 3 4.06 6.03 -9.66
CA PHE A 3 4.48 5.83 -8.27
C PHE A 3 5.79 5.05 -8.20
N ASP A 4 6.50 5.21 -7.09
CA ASP A 4 7.71 4.45 -6.76
C ASP A 4 7.58 3.85 -5.36
N ILE A 5 7.42 2.54 -5.27
CA ILE A 5 7.42 1.81 -4.01
C ILE A 5 8.88 1.57 -3.64
N ILE A 6 9.42 2.43 -2.78
CA ILE A 6 10.84 2.39 -2.36
C ILE A 6 11.12 1.14 -1.54
N ALA A 7 10.20 0.80 -0.65
CA ALA A 7 10.26 -0.38 0.21
C ALA A 7 8.86 -0.82 0.63
N SER A 8 8.65 -2.13 0.73
CA SER A 8 7.38 -2.69 1.18
C SER A 8 7.61 -3.98 1.97
N GLY A 9 7.29 -3.96 3.27
CA GLY A 9 7.41 -5.10 4.18
C GLY A 9 7.70 -4.68 5.62
N SER A 10 7.80 -5.64 6.52
CA SER A 10 7.88 -5.44 7.99
C SER A 10 9.13 -4.69 8.48
N LYS A 11 10.10 -4.39 7.61
CA LYS A 11 11.29 -3.60 7.98
C LYS A 11 11.17 -2.12 7.67
N GLY A 12 10.16 -1.76 6.88
CA GLY A 12 9.83 -0.38 6.55
C GLY A 12 9.07 -0.27 5.24
N ASN A 13 8.13 0.65 5.23
CA ASN A 13 7.26 0.94 4.08
C ASN A 13 7.41 2.40 3.69
N ALA A 14 7.52 2.66 2.39
CA ALA A 14 7.56 4.00 1.84
C ALA A 14 7.23 3.97 0.34
N THR A 15 6.26 4.75 -0.06
CA THR A 15 5.84 4.86 -1.47
C THR A 15 5.72 6.33 -1.86
N LEU A 16 6.38 6.72 -2.95
CA LEU A 16 6.20 8.03 -3.59
C LEU A 16 5.06 7.94 -4.61
N VAL A 17 4.22 8.95 -4.66
CA VAL A 17 3.17 9.08 -5.68
C VAL A 17 3.31 10.41 -6.38
N PHE A 18 3.49 10.35 -7.68
CA PHE A 18 3.61 11.50 -8.57
C PHE A 18 2.35 11.62 -9.40
N SER A 19 1.64 12.71 -9.24
CA SER A 19 0.44 13.02 -10.01
C SER A 19 0.50 14.47 -10.47
N LYS A 20 0.46 14.69 -11.77
CA LYS A 20 0.65 16.01 -12.36
C LYS A 20 1.98 16.64 -11.90
N ASN A 21 1.92 17.76 -11.19
CA ASN A 21 3.10 18.44 -10.64
C ASN A 21 3.31 18.17 -9.15
N HIS A 22 2.47 17.33 -8.54
CA HIS A 22 2.45 17.07 -7.11
C HIS A 22 3.22 15.79 -6.74
N LEU A 23 3.85 15.83 -5.59
CA LEU A 23 4.56 14.71 -4.97
C LEU A 23 3.97 14.42 -3.60
N LEU A 24 3.34 13.26 -3.48
CA LEU A 24 2.84 12.73 -2.23
C LEU A 24 3.72 11.55 -1.79
N MET A 25 3.67 11.23 -0.52
CA MET A 25 4.32 10.05 0.04
C MET A 25 3.31 9.29 0.90
N ILE A 26 3.26 7.97 0.76
CA ILE A 26 2.49 7.07 1.63
C ILE A 26 3.50 6.33 2.50
N ASP A 27 3.36 6.49 3.81
CA ASP A 27 4.25 6.01 4.85
C ASP A 27 5.70 6.47 4.72
N PHE A 28 6.42 6.46 5.84
CA PHE A 28 7.84 6.82 5.91
C PHE A 28 8.52 5.96 6.97
N GLY A 29 8.54 4.65 6.73
CA GLY A 29 9.06 3.65 7.66
C GLY A 29 10.54 3.30 7.49
N ILE A 30 11.23 3.90 6.52
CA ILE A 30 12.62 3.62 6.15
C ILE A 30 13.54 4.81 6.47
N PRO A 31 14.87 4.65 6.47
CA PRO A 31 15.80 5.75 6.66
C PRO A 31 15.70 6.84 5.60
N LEU A 32 15.79 8.12 6.01
CA LEU A 32 15.76 9.28 5.12
C LEU A 32 16.72 9.15 3.95
N LYS A 33 17.91 8.61 4.17
CA LYS A 33 18.92 8.44 3.13
C LYS A 33 18.40 7.63 1.94
N GLN A 34 17.65 6.54 2.19
CA GLN A 34 17.06 5.73 1.13
C GLN A 34 15.98 6.51 0.35
N VAL A 35 15.15 7.28 1.06
CA VAL A 35 14.13 8.13 0.41
C VAL A 35 14.78 9.21 -0.44
N GLU A 36 15.84 9.86 0.04
CA GLU A 36 16.58 10.89 -0.72
C GLU A 36 17.27 10.30 -1.96
N GLU A 37 17.83 9.08 -1.86
CA GLU A 37 18.43 8.37 -3.00
C GLU A 37 17.41 8.12 -4.11
N GLU A 38 16.18 7.73 -3.78
CA GLU A 38 15.10 7.54 -4.76
C GLU A 38 14.60 8.88 -5.30
N LEU A 39 14.31 9.86 -4.45
CA LEU A 39 13.87 11.20 -4.86
C LEU A 39 14.85 11.86 -5.82
N ASN A 40 16.17 11.68 -5.61
CA ASN A 40 17.20 12.22 -6.48
C ASN A 40 17.12 11.68 -7.92
N LYS A 41 16.63 10.47 -8.14
CA LYS A 41 16.41 9.91 -9.49
C LYS A 41 15.39 10.74 -10.30
N PHE A 42 14.48 11.41 -9.59
CA PHE A 42 13.44 12.28 -10.14
C PHE A 42 13.78 13.77 -10.03
N ASN A 43 15.04 14.13 -9.69
CA ASN A 43 15.46 15.51 -9.40
C ASN A 43 14.61 16.18 -8.32
N LYS A 44 14.22 15.43 -7.30
CA LYS A 44 13.43 15.85 -6.14
C LYS A 44 14.21 15.64 -4.84
N SER A 45 13.73 16.21 -3.76
CA SER A 45 14.21 16.06 -2.38
C SER A 45 13.04 15.88 -1.44
N ILE A 46 13.29 15.53 -0.18
CA ILE A 46 12.24 15.36 0.83
C ILE A 46 11.44 16.67 1.05
N LYS A 47 12.00 17.84 0.75
CA LYS A 47 11.31 19.13 0.86
C LYS A 47 10.19 19.30 -0.18
N ASP A 48 10.32 18.62 -1.32
CA ASP A 48 9.35 18.65 -2.42
C ASP A 48 8.12 17.76 -2.11
N VAL A 49 8.18 16.88 -1.12
CA VAL A 49 7.01 16.14 -0.64
C VAL A 49 6.00 17.13 -0.05
N GLU A 50 4.80 17.15 -0.63
CA GLU A 50 3.74 18.09 -0.27
C GLU A 50 2.82 17.52 0.82
N LEU A 51 2.50 16.23 0.72
CA LEU A 51 1.75 15.50 1.74
C LEU A 51 2.42 14.16 2.05
N LEU A 52 2.47 13.82 3.33
CA LEU A 52 2.79 12.50 3.86
C LEU A 52 1.51 11.87 4.43
N LEU A 53 1.04 10.82 3.81
CA LEU A 53 -0.14 10.06 4.20
C LEU A 53 0.31 8.87 5.05
N ILE A 54 -0.16 8.77 6.29
CA ILE A 54 0.21 7.67 7.20
C ILE A 54 -0.95 6.70 7.33
N THR A 55 -0.67 5.43 7.02
CA THR A 55 -1.69 4.37 7.06
C THR A 55 -2.05 3.96 8.49
N HIS A 56 -1.07 3.83 9.38
CA HIS A 56 -1.28 3.42 10.78
C HIS A 56 -0.03 3.68 11.66
N ASP A 57 -0.12 3.33 12.95
CA ASP A 57 0.86 3.68 13.99
C ASP A 57 1.94 2.63 14.26
N HIS A 58 2.19 1.67 13.35
CA HIS A 58 3.35 0.80 13.47
C HIS A 58 4.64 1.51 13.05
N ALA A 59 5.72 1.24 13.77
CA ALA A 59 6.99 1.98 13.61
C ALA A 59 7.59 1.91 12.20
N ASP A 60 7.37 0.82 11.48
CA ASP A 60 7.80 0.59 10.09
C ASP A 60 6.98 1.38 9.05
N HIS A 61 6.06 2.25 9.50
CA HIS A 61 5.29 3.17 8.65
C HIS A 61 5.60 4.64 8.92
N TYR A 62 6.13 5.02 10.10
CA TYR A 62 6.29 6.43 10.45
C TYR A 62 7.65 6.84 11.04
N ARG A 63 8.69 6.00 10.99
CA ARG A 63 10.03 6.32 11.55
C ARG A 63 10.60 7.65 11.06
N GLY A 64 10.31 8.01 9.81
CA GLY A 64 10.81 9.22 9.16
C GLY A 64 9.99 10.50 9.41
N LEU A 65 8.92 10.46 10.20
CA LEU A 65 8.01 11.59 10.43
C LEU A 65 8.71 12.91 10.71
N LYS A 66 9.79 12.90 11.51
CA LYS A 66 10.53 14.11 11.90
C LYS A 66 11.19 14.84 10.71
N CYS A 67 11.32 14.18 9.55
CA CYS A 67 11.92 14.74 8.35
C CYS A 67 10.93 15.57 7.53
N ILE A 68 9.63 15.48 7.82
CA ILE A 68 8.55 16.20 7.13
C ILE A 68 7.81 17.09 8.13
N SER A 69 7.51 18.32 7.71
CA SER A 69 6.74 19.27 8.53
C SER A 69 5.42 18.65 9.00
N PRO A 70 5.06 18.77 10.28
CA PRO A 70 3.78 18.26 10.80
C PRO A 70 2.55 18.71 10.01
N LYS A 71 2.55 19.91 9.44
CA LYS A 71 1.45 20.45 8.62
C LYS A 71 1.24 19.69 7.31
N LYS A 72 2.25 18.96 6.84
CA LYS A 72 2.18 18.10 5.65
C LYS A 72 1.81 16.64 5.99
N GLN A 73 1.75 16.28 7.25
CA GLN A 73 1.43 14.92 7.71
C GLN A 73 -0.09 14.77 7.86
N CYS A 74 -0.66 13.78 7.19
CA CYS A 74 -2.08 13.44 7.20
C CYS A 74 -2.26 12.04 7.79
N ALA A 75 -3.09 11.91 8.80
CA ALA A 75 -3.41 10.64 9.44
C ALA A 75 -4.82 10.68 10.05
N LEU A 76 -5.40 9.51 10.28
CA LEU A 76 -6.64 9.41 11.06
C LEU A 76 -6.38 9.82 12.53
N GLU A 77 -7.43 10.21 13.22
CA GLU A 77 -7.35 10.61 14.63
C GLU A 77 -6.69 9.53 15.48
N GLY A 78 -5.75 9.93 16.35
CA GLY A 78 -5.06 9.02 17.28
C GLY A 78 -3.95 8.17 16.67
N THR A 79 -3.76 8.17 15.33
CA THR A 79 -2.72 7.38 14.67
C THR A 79 -1.31 7.91 14.97
N LEU A 80 -1.13 9.23 15.00
CA LEU A 80 0.20 9.82 15.26
C LEU A 80 0.31 10.38 16.67
N PRO A 81 1.45 10.19 17.34
CA PRO A 81 1.71 10.82 18.62
C PRO A 81 1.87 12.35 18.46
N GLY A 82 1.02 13.11 19.12
CA GLY A 82 1.09 14.58 19.13
C GLY A 82 0.17 15.23 18.10
N SER A 83 -0.42 16.34 18.47
CA SER A 83 -1.58 16.96 17.81
C SER A 83 -1.25 17.95 16.68
N LEU A 84 -0.13 17.83 16.00
CA LEU A 84 0.29 18.82 15.01
C LEU A 84 0.05 18.41 13.55
N ASN A 85 -0.33 17.16 13.29
CA ASN A 85 -0.67 16.67 11.96
C ASN A 85 -2.08 17.13 11.53
N THR A 86 -2.35 17.06 10.24
CA THR A 86 -3.70 17.20 9.69
C THR A 86 -4.47 15.90 9.94
N VAL A 87 -5.53 15.99 10.74
CA VAL A 87 -6.44 14.86 10.96
C VAL A 87 -7.38 14.74 9.76
N ILE A 88 -7.41 13.56 9.17
CA ILE A 88 -8.31 13.21 8.08
C ILE A 88 -9.40 12.24 8.58
N GLU A 89 -10.48 12.10 7.83
CA GLU A 89 -11.62 11.24 8.17
C GLU A 89 -11.79 10.12 7.16
N LEU A 90 -12.23 8.96 7.64
CA LEU A 90 -12.56 7.82 6.77
C LEU A 90 -13.70 8.17 5.81
N ASN A 91 -13.55 7.74 4.56
CA ASN A 91 -14.53 7.90 3.49
C ASN A 91 -14.89 9.36 3.18
N THR A 92 -14.16 10.31 3.75
CA THR A 92 -14.32 11.74 3.50
C THR A 92 -13.17 12.22 2.61
N PRO A 93 -13.43 12.67 1.38
CA PRO A 93 -12.37 13.13 0.49
C PRO A 93 -11.78 14.46 0.97
N PHE A 94 -10.47 14.61 0.84
CA PHE A 94 -9.77 15.88 0.92
C PHE A 94 -8.93 16.10 -0.33
N TYR A 95 -8.41 17.30 -0.55
CA TYR A 95 -7.82 17.67 -1.81
C TYR A 95 -6.45 18.31 -1.62
N LEU A 96 -5.55 17.95 -2.52
CA LEU A 96 -4.33 18.71 -2.81
C LEU A 96 -4.50 19.26 -4.23
N ASP A 97 -4.90 20.50 -4.33
CA ASP A 97 -5.35 21.15 -5.57
C ASP A 97 -6.41 20.28 -6.29
N ASP A 98 -6.09 19.70 -7.43
CA ASP A 98 -6.97 18.85 -8.23
C ASP A 98 -6.80 17.34 -7.98
N ILE A 99 -5.96 16.95 -6.99
CA ILE A 99 -5.82 15.56 -6.56
C ILE A 99 -6.76 15.30 -5.40
N LYS A 100 -7.65 14.34 -5.60
CA LYS A 100 -8.59 13.88 -4.57
C LYS A 100 -8.01 12.70 -3.83
N ILE A 101 -7.98 12.78 -2.49
CA ILE A 101 -7.45 11.75 -1.61
C ILE A 101 -8.55 11.30 -0.66
N THR A 102 -8.73 10.00 -0.50
CA THR A 102 -9.73 9.44 0.43
C THR A 102 -9.12 8.28 1.20
N ALA A 103 -9.15 8.35 2.53
CA ALA A 103 -8.78 7.23 3.39
C ALA A 103 -9.96 6.27 3.54
N PHE A 104 -9.67 4.96 3.52
CA PHE A 104 -10.67 3.91 3.77
C PHE A 104 -10.15 2.91 4.81
N ARG A 105 -11.05 2.26 5.54
CA ARG A 105 -10.69 1.34 6.64
C ARG A 105 -9.96 0.10 6.12
N THR A 106 -8.86 -0.29 6.80
CA THR A 106 -8.27 -1.63 6.73
C THR A 106 -8.50 -2.38 8.04
N SER A 107 -8.31 -3.71 8.03
CA SER A 107 -8.46 -4.55 9.23
C SER A 107 -7.09 -4.96 9.73
N HIS A 108 -6.55 -4.20 10.67
CA HIS A 108 -5.22 -4.43 11.23
C HIS A 108 -5.19 -4.14 12.73
N ASP A 109 -4.24 -4.74 13.45
CA ASP A 109 -4.07 -4.58 14.90
C ASP A 109 -3.29 -3.29 15.26
N ALA A 110 -3.77 -2.17 14.71
CA ALA A 110 -3.19 -0.84 14.87
C ALA A 110 -4.26 0.20 15.23
N THR A 111 -3.83 1.39 15.63
CA THR A 111 -4.75 2.50 15.91
C THR A 111 -5.27 3.09 14.60
N ASN A 112 -6.59 2.95 14.38
CA ASN A 112 -7.27 3.49 13.20
C ASN A 112 -6.55 3.21 11.86
N PRO A 113 -6.29 1.94 11.50
CA PRO A 113 -5.59 1.61 10.27
C PRO A 113 -6.42 1.95 9.03
N CYS A 114 -5.76 2.43 7.97
CA CYS A 114 -6.42 2.80 6.72
C CYS A 114 -5.54 2.52 5.49
N GLY A 115 -6.19 2.37 4.36
CA GLY A 115 -5.59 2.50 3.03
C GLY A 115 -5.96 3.84 2.41
N PHE A 116 -5.38 4.12 1.25
CA PHE A 116 -5.63 5.38 0.53
C PHE A 116 -6.08 5.13 -0.90
N MET A 117 -7.05 5.92 -1.32
CA MET A 117 -7.42 6.09 -2.72
C MET A 117 -6.99 7.49 -3.14
N ILE A 118 -6.21 7.59 -4.23
CA ILE A 118 -5.70 8.84 -4.79
C ILE A 118 -6.17 8.92 -6.24
N GLU A 119 -6.86 9.99 -6.56
CA GLU A 119 -7.48 10.20 -7.88
C GLU A 119 -7.06 11.55 -8.46
N ASP A 120 -6.68 11.55 -9.72
CA ASP A 120 -6.62 12.73 -10.59
C ASP A 120 -7.60 12.58 -11.76
N ASP A 121 -7.57 13.47 -12.76
CA ASP A 121 -8.52 13.44 -13.88
C ASP A 121 -8.43 12.16 -14.73
N GLU A 122 -7.26 11.50 -14.75
CA GLU A 122 -6.97 10.37 -15.64
C GLU A 122 -6.91 9.04 -14.89
N ASP A 123 -6.29 9.03 -13.71
CA ASP A 123 -5.92 7.82 -13.01
C ASP A 123 -6.50 7.74 -11.58
N LYS A 124 -6.67 6.53 -11.12
CA LYS A 124 -7.07 6.19 -9.76
C LYS A 124 -6.12 5.14 -9.21
N LEU A 125 -5.37 5.48 -8.16
CA LEU A 125 -4.53 4.58 -7.40
C LEU A 125 -5.26 4.14 -6.13
N VAL A 126 -5.29 2.85 -5.86
CA VAL A 126 -5.69 2.28 -4.56
C VAL A 126 -4.48 1.64 -3.91
N TYR A 127 -4.17 2.06 -2.68
CA TYR A 127 -3.10 1.54 -1.83
C TYR A 127 -3.70 0.88 -0.60
N MET A 128 -3.54 -0.43 -0.45
CA MET A 128 -4.11 -1.23 0.63
C MET A 128 -3.09 -2.28 1.10
N THR A 129 -2.36 -1.96 2.16
CA THR A 129 -1.46 -2.87 2.87
C THR A 129 -1.89 -2.98 4.32
N ASP A 130 -1.33 -3.93 5.04
CA ASP A 130 -1.61 -4.17 6.45
C ASP A 130 -3.10 -4.33 6.72
N THR A 131 -3.63 -5.45 6.23
CA THR A 131 -5.02 -5.84 6.42
C THR A 131 -5.16 -7.36 6.48
N GLY A 132 -5.69 -7.90 7.56
CA GLY A 132 -5.90 -9.34 7.73
C GLY A 132 -7.10 -9.87 6.95
N CYS A 133 -8.04 -9.00 6.58
CA CYS A 133 -9.16 -9.36 5.71
C CYS A 133 -9.59 -8.18 4.83
N TYR A 134 -10.17 -8.49 3.68
CA TYR A 134 -10.77 -7.49 2.81
C TYR A 134 -12.16 -7.08 3.34
N LEU A 135 -12.36 -5.79 3.53
CA LEU A 135 -13.64 -5.24 3.96
C LEU A 135 -14.47 -4.87 2.72
N SER A 136 -15.45 -5.69 2.36
CA SER A 136 -16.30 -5.48 1.17
C SER A 136 -17.10 -4.17 1.20
N SER A 137 -17.28 -3.56 2.37
CA SER A 137 -17.84 -2.21 2.50
C SER A 137 -17.04 -1.13 1.78
N ASN A 138 -15.75 -1.37 1.52
CA ASN A 138 -14.89 -0.45 0.77
C ASN A 138 -15.13 -0.54 -0.75
N THR A 139 -15.67 -1.66 -1.26
CA THR A 139 -15.79 -1.91 -2.71
C THR A 139 -16.41 -0.75 -3.48
N PRO A 140 -17.53 -0.13 -3.05
CA PRO A 140 -18.13 0.99 -3.80
C PRO A 140 -17.19 2.19 -3.98
N LEU A 141 -16.28 2.42 -3.03
CA LEU A 141 -15.32 3.52 -3.04
C LEU A 141 -14.11 3.19 -3.92
N ILE A 142 -13.49 2.02 -3.71
CA ILE A 142 -12.18 1.68 -4.28
C ILE A 142 -12.24 0.91 -5.60
N LYS A 143 -13.44 0.54 -6.07
CA LYS A 143 -13.62 -0.26 -7.29
C LYS A 143 -13.08 0.43 -8.54
N ASN A 144 -12.59 -0.42 -9.47
CA ASN A 144 -12.12 -0.05 -10.81
C ASN A 144 -10.98 0.99 -10.79
N PRO A 145 -9.90 0.78 -10.01
CA PRO A 145 -8.73 1.64 -10.04
C PRO A 145 -7.94 1.43 -11.34
N THR A 146 -7.14 2.43 -11.74
CA THR A 146 -6.12 2.29 -12.79
C THR A 146 -4.95 1.44 -12.27
N TYR A 147 -4.55 1.69 -11.01
CA TYR A 147 -3.46 1.01 -10.33
C TYR A 147 -3.92 0.50 -8.97
N LEU A 148 -3.62 -0.76 -8.68
CA LEU A 148 -3.91 -1.40 -7.40
C LEU A 148 -2.61 -1.85 -6.73
N ILE A 149 -2.26 -1.26 -5.60
CA ILE A 149 -1.22 -1.74 -4.70
C ILE A 149 -1.94 -2.43 -3.55
N ILE A 150 -1.78 -3.74 -3.43
CA ILE A 150 -2.51 -4.57 -2.47
C ILE A 150 -1.57 -5.50 -1.73
N GLU A 151 -1.84 -5.71 -0.44
CA GLU A 151 -1.10 -6.69 0.34
C GLU A 151 -1.23 -8.11 -0.22
N SER A 152 -0.12 -8.83 -0.26
CA SER A 152 -0.03 -10.28 -0.51
C SER A 152 1.08 -10.84 0.39
N ASN A 153 0.77 -10.96 1.69
CA ASN A 153 1.79 -11.11 2.70
C ASN A 153 2.40 -12.50 2.74
N HIS A 154 1.60 -13.56 2.77
CA HIS A 154 2.11 -14.91 3.02
C HIS A 154 1.38 -16.01 2.23
N ASP A 155 2.12 -17.08 1.97
CA ASP A 155 1.57 -18.41 1.67
C ASP A 155 1.24 -19.09 2.99
N ILE A 156 0.00 -19.55 3.17
CA ILE A 156 -0.47 -20.16 4.43
C ILE A 156 0.41 -21.35 4.83
N SER A 157 0.81 -22.20 3.86
CA SER A 157 1.60 -23.39 4.15
C SER A 157 3.04 -23.04 4.57
N MET A 158 3.59 -21.96 4.02
CA MET A 158 4.90 -21.45 4.43
C MET A 158 4.83 -20.84 5.83
N GLU A 159 3.82 -20.00 6.14
CA GLU A 159 3.66 -19.40 7.46
C GLU A 159 3.54 -20.46 8.54
N LEU A 160 2.74 -21.52 8.33
CA LEU A 160 2.59 -22.62 9.28
C LEU A 160 3.92 -23.36 9.54
N LYS A 161 4.85 -23.39 8.57
CA LYS A 161 6.16 -24.05 8.68
C LYS A 161 7.27 -23.17 9.23
N THR A 162 7.06 -21.86 9.39
CA THR A 162 8.05 -20.97 10.01
C THR A 162 8.38 -21.41 11.44
N ASN A 163 9.50 -20.92 11.99
CA ASN A 163 9.84 -21.13 13.40
C ASN A 163 9.22 -20.09 14.34
N ARG A 164 8.26 -19.28 13.85
CA ARG A 164 7.57 -18.26 14.65
C ARG A 164 6.76 -18.90 15.78
N PRO A 165 6.68 -18.23 16.96
CA PRO A 165 5.79 -18.66 18.03
C PRO A 165 4.34 -18.80 17.54
N PHE A 166 3.59 -19.71 18.16
CA PHE A 166 2.21 -20.00 17.76
C PHE A 166 1.31 -18.76 17.82
N GLU A 167 1.45 -17.95 18.85
CA GLU A 167 0.69 -16.71 19.04
C GLU A 167 0.95 -15.71 17.90
N LEU A 168 2.20 -15.62 17.43
CA LEU A 168 2.54 -14.76 16.29
C LEU A 168 1.92 -15.26 14.99
N LYS A 169 1.94 -16.57 14.76
CA LYS A 169 1.25 -17.18 13.61
C LYS A 169 -0.26 -16.91 13.65
N GLN A 170 -0.89 -17.09 14.82
CA GLN A 170 -2.32 -16.78 14.97
C GLN A 170 -2.62 -15.31 14.70
N ARG A 171 -1.76 -14.39 15.15
CA ARG A 171 -1.87 -12.96 14.85
C ARG A 171 -1.78 -12.70 13.35
N ILE A 172 -0.77 -13.27 12.67
CA ILE A 172 -0.55 -13.08 11.23
C ILE A 172 -1.72 -13.61 10.41
N LEU A 173 -2.20 -14.81 10.73
CA LEU A 173 -3.28 -15.49 10.02
C LEU A 173 -4.69 -15.00 10.38
N GLY A 174 -4.83 -14.12 11.36
CA GLY A 174 -6.12 -13.62 11.83
C GLY A 174 -6.64 -12.45 11.03
N ASP A 175 -7.92 -12.12 11.20
CA ASP A 175 -8.62 -11.05 10.48
C ASP A 175 -8.03 -9.65 10.70
N GLN A 176 -7.21 -9.46 11.73
CA GLN A 176 -6.47 -8.23 12.02
C GLN A 176 -4.95 -8.39 11.78
N GLY A 177 -4.54 -9.48 11.15
CA GLY A 177 -3.17 -9.75 10.77
C GLY A 177 -2.85 -9.23 9.38
N HIS A 178 -2.58 -10.17 8.46
CA HIS A 178 -2.19 -9.87 7.08
C HIS A 178 -2.88 -10.79 6.08
N LEU A 179 -3.17 -10.28 4.87
CA LEU A 179 -3.76 -11.08 3.80
C LEU A 179 -2.82 -12.18 3.33
N CYS A 180 -3.29 -13.41 3.27
CA CYS A 180 -2.62 -14.46 2.52
C CYS A 180 -2.72 -14.20 1.01
N ASN A 181 -1.91 -14.88 0.22
CA ASN A 181 -1.86 -14.68 -1.23
C ASN A 181 -3.21 -14.95 -1.92
N GLU A 182 -3.92 -16.00 -1.49
CA GLU A 182 -5.21 -16.37 -2.06
C GLU A 182 -6.30 -15.33 -1.72
N ASP A 183 -6.40 -14.89 -0.47
CA ASP A 183 -7.40 -13.89 -0.05
C ASP A 183 -7.12 -12.55 -0.69
N SER A 184 -5.84 -12.19 -0.86
CA SER A 184 -5.42 -11.03 -1.63
C SER A 184 -5.90 -11.08 -3.08
N ALA A 185 -5.76 -12.22 -3.74
CA ALA A 185 -6.20 -12.40 -5.12
C ALA A 185 -7.73 -12.34 -5.24
N PHE A 186 -8.49 -12.88 -4.29
CA PHE A 186 -9.95 -12.74 -4.24
C PHE A 186 -10.37 -11.29 -4.01
N ALA A 187 -9.72 -10.59 -3.08
CA ALA A 187 -9.95 -9.16 -2.87
C ALA A 187 -9.67 -8.33 -4.14
N ALA A 188 -8.57 -8.63 -4.82
CA ALA A 188 -8.26 -7.98 -6.08
C ALA A 188 -9.36 -8.16 -7.13
N LEU A 189 -9.94 -9.38 -7.27
CA LEU A 189 -11.06 -9.64 -8.19
C LEU A 189 -12.30 -8.80 -7.89
N GLU A 190 -12.56 -8.51 -6.62
CA GLU A 190 -13.68 -7.63 -6.20
C GLU A 190 -13.41 -6.16 -6.53
N ILE A 191 -12.14 -5.75 -6.54
CA ILE A 191 -11.71 -4.35 -6.68
C ILE A 191 -11.50 -3.97 -8.15
N ILE A 192 -10.84 -4.83 -8.94
CA ILE A 192 -10.45 -4.50 -10.33
C ILE A 192 -11.66 -4.32 -11.26
N GLY A 193 -11.41 -3.64 -12.38
CA GLY A 193 -12.38 -3.41 -13.44
C GLY A 193 -11.70 -3.09 -14.77
N ASP A 194 -12.46 -2.58 -15.73
CA ASP A 194 -11.99 -2.36 -17.11
C ASP A 194 -10.87 -1.30 -17.23
N ARG A 195 -10.74 -0.41 -16.21
CA ARG A 195 -9.67 0.61 -16.17
C ARG A 195 -8.37 0.08 -15.58
N THR A 196 -8.40 -1.06 -14.91
CA THR A 196 -7.24 -1.57 -14.18
C THR A 196 -6.15 -2.03 -15.14
N LYS A 197 -4.99 -1.39 -15.05
CA LYS A 197 -3.81 -1.66 -15.90
C LYS A 197 -2.75 -2.45 -15.15
N GLU A 198 -2.55 -2.16 -13.86
CA GLU A 198 -1.44 -2.71 -13.08
C GLU A 198 -1.88 -3.10 -11.67
N ILE A 199 -1.41 -4.26 -11.22
CA ILE A 199 -1.58 -4.77 -9.85
C ILE A 199 -0.20 -5.00 -9.28
N ILE A 200 0.11 -4.38 -8.14
CA ILE A 200 1.35 -4.58 -7.40
C ILE A 200 1.04 -5.31 -6.09
N LEU A 201 1.60 -6.50 -5.95
CA LEU A 201 1.55 -7.26 -4.72
C LEU A 201 2.58 -6.70 -3.74
N ALA A 202 2.13 -6.20 -2.62
CA ALA A 202 2.94 -5.48 -1.66
C ALA A 202 3.01 -6.21 -0.31
N HIS A 203 3.93 -5.78 0.54
CA HIS A 203 4.09 -6.27 1.92
C HIS A 203 4.31 -7.79 2.02
N LEU A 204 5.12 -8.36 1.10
CA LEU A 204 5.44 -9.79 1.09
C LEU A 204 6.34 -10.14 2.29
N SER A 205 6.00 -11.22 3.00
CA SER A 205 6.80 -11.75 4.10
C SER A 205 8.10 -12.37 3.58
N GLU A 206 9.25 -11.95 4.11
CA GLU A 206 10.54 -12.52 3.75
C GLU A 206 10.69 -14.00 4.18
N GLU A 207 9.95 -14.45 5.21
CA GLU A 207 10.04 -15.81 5.74
C GLU A 207 8.94 -16.74 5.21
N ALA A 208 7.76 -16.19 4.92
CA ALA A 208 6.56 -16.96 4.64
C ALA A 208 5.98 -16.70 3.26
N ASN A 209 6.75 -16.11 2.35
CA ASN A 209 6.34 -15.87 0.98
C ASN A 209 7.52 -15.89 0.00
N THR A 210 7.20 -15.97 -1.27
CA THR A 210 8.08 -15.63 -2.40
C THR A 210 7.26 -14.96 -3.49
N GLU A 211 7.91 -14.22 -4.39
CA GLU A 211 7.22 -13.59 -5.54
C GLU A 211 6.50 -14.65 -6.39
N GLU A 212 7.13 -15.81 -6.62
CA GLU A 212 6.56 -16.91 -7.38
C GLU A 212 5.29 -17.44 -6.73
N LYS A 213 5.27 -17.58 -5.41
CA LYS A 213 4.11 -18.05 -4.65
C LYS A 213 2.94 -17.07 -4.72
N ALA A 214 3.24 -15.78 -4.56
CA ALA A 214 2.22 -14.73 -4.68
C ALA A 214 1.61 -14.69 -6.09
N ILE A 215 2.44 -14.72 -7.14
CA ILE A 215 1.99 -14.73 -8.55
C ILE A 215 1.23 -16.02 -8.87
N GLU A 216 1.68 -17.19 -8.36
CA GLU A 216 1.00 -18.48 -8.55
C GLU A 216 -0.42 -18.45 -7.97
N ALA A 217 -0.60 -17.91 -6.76
CA ALA A 217 -1.91 -17.77 -6.12
C ALA A 217 -2.86 -16.88 -6.96
N TYR A 218 -2.38 -15.72 -7.43
CA TYR A 218 -3.13 -14.84 -8.31
C TYR A 218 -3.52 -15.54 -9.62
N THR A 219 -2.59 -16.25 -10.26
CA THR A 219 -2.85 -16.99 -11.49
C THR A 219 -3.95 -18.04 -11.31
N LYS A 220 -3.91 -18.79 -10.20
CA LYS A 220 -4.92 -19.80 -9.87
C LYS A 220 -6.30 -19.20 -9.62
N VAL A 221 -6.37 -18.17 -8.79
CA VAL A 221 -7.63 -17.51 -8.40
C VAL A 221 -8.27 -16.81 -9.58
N PHE A 222 -7.51 -16.10 -10.40
CA PHE A 222 -8.00 -15.45 -11.61
C PHE A 222 -8.53 -16.47 -12.63
N LYS A 223 -7.80 -17.56 -12.85
CA LYS A 223 -8.25 -18.65 -13.70
C LYS A 223 -9.56 -19.28 -13.21
N TYR A 224 -9.70 -19.47 -11.89
CA TYR A 224 -10.94 -19.96 -11.29
C TYR A 224 -12.12 -19.01 -11.57
N ALA A 225 -11.88 -17.70 -11.55
CA ALA A 225 -12.87 -16.66 -11.87
C ALA A 225 -13.05 -16.41 -13.38
N HIS A 226 -12.48 -17.26 -14.26
CA HIS A 226 -12.51 -17.11 -15.72
C HIS A 226 -11.92 -15.76 -16.22
N LYS A 227 -10.91 -15.24 -15.51
CA LYS A 227 -10.13 -14.07 -15.90
C LYS A 227 -8.70 -14.47 -16.22
N ASP A 228 -8.04 -13.76 -17.13
CA ASP A 228 -6.61 -13.93 -17.39
C ASP A 228 -5.84 -12.88 -16.56
N VAL A 229 -4.94 -13.36 -15.71
CA VAL A 229 -4.07 -12.48 -14.92
C VAL A 229 -3.13 -11.66 -15.81
N ASN A 230 -2.82 -12.15 -17.01
CA ASN A 230 -1.97 -11.46 -17.98
C ASN A 230 -2.64 -10.25 -18.65
N ASP A 231 -3.95 -10.05 -18.45
CA ASP A 231 -4.62 -8.80 -18.84
C ASP A 231 -4.15 -7.60 -18.02
N TYR A 232 -3.43 -7.86 -16.94
CA TYR A 232 -2.90 -6.87 -16.00
C TYR A 232 -1.38 -6.98 -15.89
N LYS A 233 -0.70 -5.86 -15.73
CA LYS A 233 0.72 -5.87 -15.37
C LYS A 233 0.85 -6.24 -13.89
N LEU A 234 0.99 -7.55 -13.60
CA LEU A 234 1.14 -8.09 -12.26
C LEU A 234 2.61 -8.12 -11.85
N ARG A 235 2.97 -7.49 -10.72
CA ARG A 235 4.33 -7.47 -10.17
C ARG A 235 4.31 -7.50 -8.65
N CYS A 236 5.45 -7.80 -8.04
CA CYS A 236 5.65 -7.73 -6.59
C CYS A 236 6.51 -6.52 -6.21
N ALA A 237 6.15 -5.83 -5.16
CA ALA A 237 6.99 -4.86 -4.49
C ALA A 237 7.97 -5.60 -3.56
N ARG A 238 9.15 -5.02 -3.33
CA ARG A 238 10.24 -5.65 -2.57
C ARG A 238 10.60 -4.82 -1.34
N GLN A 239 11.24 -5.46 -0.37
CA GLN A 239 11.69 -4.77 0.85
C GLN A 239 12.89 -3.84 0.60
N TYR A 240 13.78 -4.17 -0.34
CA TYR A 240 15.09 -3.50 -0.49
C TYR A 240 15.36 -2.98 -1.90
N GLU A 241 14.42 -3.09 -2.79
CA GLU A 241 14.57 -2.66 -4.18
C GLU A 241 13.30 -1.93 -4.61
N SER A 242 13.46 -0.72 -5.15
CA SER A 242 12.31 0.08 -5.56
C SER A 242 11.62 -0.47 -6.80
N VAL A 243 10.30 -0.27 -6.85
CA VAL A 243 9.45 -0.70 -7.97
C VAL A 243 8.64 0.48 -8.47
N ILE A 244 9.03 1.00 -9.63
CA ILE A 244 8.31 2.09 -10.30
C ILE A 244 7.13 1.51 -11.08
N GLY A 245 5.94 2.06 -10.89
CA GLY A 245 4.71 1.69 -11.57
C GLY A 245 3.94 2.88 -12.12
N GLY A 246 2.83 2.59 -12.82
CA GLY A 246 2.04 3.62 -13.47
C GLY A 246 2.64 4.12 -14.79
N ASN A 247 2.24 5.33 -15.21
CA ASN A 247 2.67 5.96 -16.45
C ASN A 247 4.00 6.73 -16.24
N TYR A 248 5.08 6.00 -15.98
CA TYR A 248 6.42 6.59 -15.92
C TYR A 248 7.06 6.52 -17.31
N GLU A 249 7.30 7.68 -17.89
CA GLU A 249 8.10 7.83 -19.13
C GLU A 249 9.54 8.22 -18.75
N ASN A 250 10.51 7.41 -19.16
CA ASN A 250 11.95 7.67 -18.95
C ASN A 250 12.45 8.80 -19.85
#